data_1756ae56bd31dd3b95f670ddf1cf70a5
#
_entry.id   1756ae56bd31dd3b95f670ddf1cf70a5
#
_cell.length_a   1.000
_cell.length_b   1.000
_cell.length_c   1.000
_cell.angle_alpha   90.00
_cell.angle_beta   90.00
_cell.angle_gamma   90.00
#
_symmetry.space_group_name_H-M   'P 1'
#
loop_
_entity.id
_entity.type
_entity.pdbx_description
1 polymer ?
#
loop_
_entity_poly.entity_id
_entity_poly.type
_entity_poly.pdbx_seq_one_letter_code
_entity_poly.pdbx_strand_id
1 'polypeptide(L)'
;MLSLGFPESFFTEGKLQNNVSFSRKNVLRGLHAEPWDKYISVADEGTVLGSWVDLREGDTFGNTYQTIIDASKGIFVPRGVANGFQVLSDKVAYSYLVNDYWALELKPKYAFVNYADPSLNITWENLTEAEVSEADKKHPLLKDVKPVTFEKEELK
;
A
#
# COMPACT_ATOMS: atom_id res chain seq x y z
N MET A 1 0.55 -24.26 13.02
CA MET A 1 0.02 -22.90 13.10
C MET A 1 1.19 -21.96 12.86
N LEU A 2 1.34 -21.42 11.65
CA LEU A 2 2.35 -20.40 11.38
C LEU A 2 1.86 -19.13 12.10
N SER A 3 2.59 -18.69 13.14
CA SER A 3 2.37 -17.37 13.69
C SER A 3 2.82 -16.37 12.62
N LEU A 4 1.87 -15.76 11.95
CA LEU A 4 2.15 -14.56 11.18
C LEU A 4 2.65 -13.55 12.19
N GLY A 5 3.93 -13.19 12.11
CA GLY A 5 4.59 -12.28 13.06
C GLY A 5 4.08 -10.85 12.88
N PHE A 6 2.82 -10.60 13.27
CA PHE A 6 2.34 -9.23 13.38
C PHE A 6 3.00 -8.54 14.56
N PRO A 7 3.40 -7.29 14.44
CA PRO A 7 3.78 -6.49 15.60
C PRO A 7 2.63 -6.50 16.61
N GLU A 8 2.94 -6.62 17.88
CA GLU A 8 1.94 -6.63 18.95
C GLU A 8 1.05 -5.37 18.90
N SER A 9 1.64 -4.24 18.51
CA SER A 9 0.97 -2.97 18.29
C SER A 9 -0.16 -3.00 17.25
N PHE A 10 -0.16 -3.95 16.30
CA PHE A 10 -1.21 -4.07 15.29
C PHE A 10 -2.58 -4.35 15.91
N PHE A 11 -2.62 -5.02 17.06
CA PHE A 11 -3.85 -5.43 17.73
C PHE A 11 -4.23 -4.57 18.95
N THR A 12 -3.36 -3.66 19.40
CA THR A 12 -3.53 -2.96 20.69
C THR A 12 -4.61 -1.89 20.68
N GLU A 13 -4.98 -1.36 19.53
CA GLU A 13 -5.98 -0.29 19.45
C GLU A 13 -7.44 -0.81 19.42
N GLY A 14 -7.63 -2.11 19.38
CA GLY A 14 -8.95 -2.74 19.42
C GLY A 14 -9.82 -2.49 18.19
N LYS A 15 -9.27 -1.88 17.14
CA LYS A 15 -9.94 -1.60 15.89
C LYS A 15 -9.33 -2.44 14.78
N LEU A 16 -10.16 -3.20 14.08
CA LEU A 16 -9.74 -3.96 12.91
C LEU A 16 -10.82 -3.84 11.83
N GLN A 17 -10.40 -3.53 10.61
CA GLN A 17 -11.26 -3.53 9.45
C GLN A 17 -10.61 -4.35 8.34
N ASN A 18 -11.34 -5.34 7.82
CA ASN A 18 -10.92 -6.09 6.66
C ASN A 18 -11.66 -5.61 5.42
N ASN A 19 -10.91 -5.36 4.35
CA ASN A 19 -11.43 -4.92 3.07
C ASN A 19 -10.99 -5.90 1.98
N VAL A 20 -11.89 -6.23 1.07
CA VAL A 20 -11.57 -7.04 -0.11
C VAL A 20 -11.99 -6.27 -1.36
N SER A 21 -11.07 -6.10 -2.27
CA SER A 21 -11.34 -5.49 -3.57
C SER A 21 -11.13 -6.50 -4.70
N PHE A 22 -12.07 -6.52 -5.63
CA PHE A 22 -11.96 -7.34 -6.82
C PHE A 22 -11.48 -6.47 -7.98
N SER A 23 -10.44 -6.91 -8.67
CA SER A 23 -9.86 -6.20 -9.80
C SER A 23 -9.49 -7.17 -10.90
N ARG A 24 -9.54 -6.68 -12.15
CA ARG A 24 -9.15 -7.43 -13.34
C ARG A 24 -7.71 -7.13 -13.75
N LYS A 25 -7.19 -7.91 -14.66
CA LYS A 25 -5.85 -7.75 -15.23
C LYS A 25 -5.58 -6.30 -15.65
N ASN A 26 -4.34 -5.88 -15.49
CA ASN A 26 -3.81 -4.55 -15.80
C ASN A 26 -4.35 -3.40 -14.93
N VAL A 27 -5.30 -3.62 -14.02
CA VAL A 27 -5.67 -2.59 -13.04
C VAL A 27 -4.45 -2.30 -12.15
N LEU A 28 -4.06 -1.01 -12.10
CA LEU A 28 -3.00 -0.50 -11.24
C LEU A 28 -3.62 0.53 -10.28
N ARG A 29 -3.34 0.38 -8.99
CA ARG A 29 -3.77 1.29 -7.91
C ARG A 29 -2.60 1.72 -7.07
N GLY A 30 -2.56 2.97 -6.68
CA GLY A 30 -1.53 3.50 -5.77
C GLY A 30 -0.79 4.70 -6.34
N LEU A 31 0.22 5.15 -5.65
CA LEU A 31 0.77 4.65 -4.37
C LEU A 31 0.22 5.50 -3.22
N HIS A 32 -0.38 4.84 -2.25
CA HIS A 32 -1.08 5.51 -1.14
C HIS A 32 -0.47 5.12 0.20
N ALA A 33 -0.07 6.08 1.01
CA ALA A 33 0.31 5.92 2.41
C ALA A 33 -0.85 6.38 3.30
N GLU A 34 -1.32 5.50 4.15
CA GLU A 34 -2.40 5.79 5.09
C GLU A 34 -1.88 5.87 6.52
N PRO A 35 -2.66 6.47 7.45
CA PRO A 35 -2.25 6.67 8.83
C PRO A 35 -2.39 5.44 9.72
N TRP A 36 -2.56 4.26 9.17
CA TRP A 36 -2.68 2.97 9.87
C TRP A 36 -1.77 1.92 9.27
N ASP A 37 -1.52 0.87 10.06
CA ASP A 37 -0.81 -0.31 9.60
C ASP A 37 -1.75 -1.23 8.82
N LYS A 38 -1.22 -1.95 7.84
CA LYS A 38 -1.97 -2.91 7.03
C LYS A 38 -1.28 -4.25 6.94
N TYR A 39 -2.10 -5.26 6.79
CA TYR A 39 -1.67 -6.56 6.29
C TYR A 39 -2.37 -6.85 4.97
N ILE A 40 -1.58 -7.07 3.94
CA ILE A 40 -2.03 -7.30 2.57
C ILE A 40 -1.90 -8.76 2.23
N SER A 41 -2.91 -9.32 1.57
CA SER A 41 -2.90 -10.69 1.05
C SER A 41 -3.76 -10.81 -0.20
N VAL A 42 -3.58 -11.90 -0.93
CA VAL A 42 -4.46 -12.30 -2.04
C VAL A 42 -5.34 -13.43 -1.53
N ALA A 43 -6.65 -13.28 -1.68
CA ALA A 43 -7.64 -14.21 -1.13
C ALA A 43 -8.18 -15.23 -2.15
N ASP A 44 -7.59 -15.28 -3.34
CA ASP A 44 -7.92 -16.22 -4.42
C ASP A 44 -6.64 -16.72 -5.11
N GLU A 45 -6.77 -17.31 -6.29
CA GLU A 45 -5.65 -17.80 -7.11
C GLU A 45 -4.97 -16.69 -7.94
N GLY A 46 -5.36 -15.43 -7.73
CA GLY A 46 -4.81 -14.29 -8.47
C GLY A 46 -3.39 -13.93 -8.03
N THR A 47 -2.75 -13.08 -8.82
CA THR A 47 -1.41 -12.55 -8.56
C THR A 47 -1.35 -11.05 -8.83
N VAL A 48 -0.59 -10.34 -8.01
CA VAL A 48 -0.32 -8.92 -8.19
C VAL A 48 1.17 -8.63 -8.06
N LEU A 49 1.64 -7.62 -8.76
CA LEU A 49 2.92 -6.99 -8.49
C LEU A 49 2.67 -5.88 -7.45
N GLY A 50 3.08 -6.11 -6.22
CA GLY A 50 3.02 -5.13 -5.15
C GLY A 50 4.24 -4.21 -5.16
N SER A 51 4.03 -2.93 -4.86
CA SER A 51 5.09 -1.92 -4.80
C SER A 51 4.89 -1.03 -3.60
N TRP A 52 5.99 -0.70 -2.92
CA TRP A 52 6.01 0.13 -1.71
C TRP A 52 7.06 1.21 -1.81
N VAL A 53 6.75 2.36 -1.21
CA VAL A 53 7.66 3.50 -1.06
C VAL A 53 7.57 4.00 0.36
N ASP A 54 8.68 4.08 1.06
CA ASP A 54 8.71 4.66 2.39
C ASP A 54 8.58 6.19 2.30
N LEU A 55 7.48 6.73 2.81
CA LEU A 55 7.23 8.18 2.86
C LEU A 55 7.39 8.75 4.27
N ARG A 56 7.83 7.95 5.25
CA ARG A 56 8.10 8.42 6.60
C ARG A 56 9.33 9.30 6.64
N GLU A 57 9.33 10.29 7.52
CA GLU A 57 10.51 11.11 7.79
C GLU A 57 11.67 10.24 8.31
N GLY A 58 12.87 10.42 7.74
CA GLY A 58 14.08 9.72 8.14
C GLY A 58 14.93 9.23 6.95
N ASP A 59 15.94 8.45 7.26
CA ASP A 59 16.96 7.99 6.29
C ASP A 59 16.42 7.03 5.23
N THR A 60 15.24 6.47 5.46
CA THR A 60 14.60 5.52 4.53
C THR A 60 13.59 6.18 3.60
N PHE A 61 13.35 7.51 3.71
CA PHE A 61 12.44 8.23 2.83
C PHE A 61 12.78 8.01 1.36
N GLY A 62 11.81 7.58 0.58
CA GLY A 62 11.96 7.27 -0.84
C GLY A 62 12.51 5.88 -1.15
N ASN A 63 12.90 5.08 -0.16
CA ASN A 63 13.27 3.68 -0.39
C ASN A 63 12.08 2.90 -0.95
N THR A 64 12.35 2.02 -1.91
CA THR A 64 11.33 1.25 -2.62
C THR A 64 11.53 -0.25 -2.43
N TYR A 65 10.41 -0.99 -2.49
CA TYR A 65 10.40 -2.43 -2.52
C TYR A 65 9.32 -2.93 -3.47
N GLN A 66 9.59 -4.00 -4.22
CA GLN A 66 8.62 -4.66 -5.07
C GLN A 66 8.68 -6.18 -4.89
N THR A 67 7.53 -6.83 -4.94
CA THR A 67 7.45 -8.29 -5.02
C THR A 67 6.11 -8.73 -5.61
N ILE A 68 6.10 -9.94 -6.18
CA ILE A 68 4.84 -10.60 -6.56
C ILE A 68 4.18 -11.15 -5.32
N ILE A 69 2.89 -10.88 -5.15
CA ILE A 69 2.04 -11.43 -4.10
C ILE A 69 1.03 -12.38 -4.74
N ASP A 70 0.96 -13.56 -4.18
CA ASP A 70 -0.01 -14.61 -4.45
C ASP A 70 -0.62 -15.12 -3.14
N ALA A 71 -1.45 -16.15 -3.17
CA ALA A 71 -2.10 -16.72 -1.98
C ALA A 71 -1.11 -17.30 -0.95
N SER A 72 0.17 -17.49 -1.30
CA SER A 72 1.20 -18.00 -0.39
C SER A 72 1.87 -16.93 0.48
N LYS A 73 1.61 -15.65 0.21
CA LYS A 73 2.30 -14.51 0.84
C LYS A 73 1.33 -13.51 1.44
N GLY A 74 1.74 -12.96 2.57
CA GLY A 74 1.16 -11.73 3.10
C GLY A 74 2.26 -10.71 3.38
N ILE A 75 1.92 -9.44 3.25
CA ILE A 75 2.84 -8.31 3.44
C ILE A 75 2.31 -7.41 4.53
N PHE A 76 3.12 -7.20 5.57
CA PHE A 76 2.86 -6.15 6.55
C PHE A 76 3.40 -4.82 6.05
N VAL A 77 2.55 -3.80 6.05
CA VAL A 77 2.86 -2.43 5.60
C VAL A 77 2.67 -1.48 6.76
N PRO A 78 3.74 -0.93 7.34
CA PRO A 78 3.61 0.07 8.38
C PRO A 78 2.91 1.35 7.89
N ARG A 79 2.25 2.06 8.80
CA ARG A 79 1.70 3.40 8.51
C ARG A 79 2.77 4.32 7.92
N GLY A 80 2.39 5.16 6.97
CA GLY A 80 3.29 6.07 6.27
C GLY A 80 4.14 5.44 5.17
N VAL A 81 4.07 4.13 4.98
CA VAL A 81 4.63 3.46 3.80
C VAL A 81 3.55 3.40 2.72
N ALA A 82 3.81 4.07 1.60
CA ALA A 82 2.91 4.06 0.46
C ALA A 82 2.92 2.68 -0.19
N ASN A 83 1.73 2.16 -0.49
CA ASN A 83 1.59 0.91 -1.21
C ASN A 83 0.73 1.07 -2.46
N GLY A 84 1.03 0.25 -3.45
CA GLY A 84 0.23 0.07 -4.64
C GLY A 84 0.42 -1.32 -5.22
N PHE A 85 -0.38 -1.66 -6.19
CA PHE A 85 -0.30 -2.94 -6.88
C PHE A 85 -0.78 -2.86 -8.32
N GLN A 86 -0.26 -3.75 -9.15
CA GLN A 86 -0.75 -4.03 -10.49
C GLN A 86 -1.21 -5.47 -10.59
N VAL A 87 -2.39 -5.71 -11.14
CA VAL A 87 -2.94 -7.06 -11.29
C VAL A 87 -2.30 -7.75 -12.49
N LEU A 88 -1.67 -8.90 -12.26
CA LEU A 88 -0.99 -9.71 -13.29
C LEU A 88 -1.87 -10.83 -13.84
N SER A 89 -2.71 -11.43 -13.00
CA SER A 89 -3.68 -12.47 -13.37
C SER A 89 -4.93 -11.87 -14.00
N ASP A 90 -5.80 -12.71 -14.58
CA ASP A 90 -7.06 -12.24 -15.19
C ASP A 90 -7.96 -11.51 -14.20
N LYS A 91 -7.93 -11.94 -12.94
CA LYS A 91 -8.64 -11.32 -11.81
C LYS A 91 -7.89 -11.56 -10.52
N VAL A 92 -8.20 -10.79 -9.51
CA VAL A 92 -7.68 -10.94 -8.15
C VAL A 92 -8.69 -10.47 -7.10
N ALA A 93 -8.79 -11.22 -6.00
CA ALA A 93 -9.39 -10.77 -4.74
C ALA A 93 -8.26 -10.26 -3.82
N TYR A 94 -8.04 -8.96 -3.82
CA TYR A 94 -7.00 -8.29 -3.03
C TYR A 94 -7.56 -7.88 -1.68
N SER A 95 -7.03 -8.47 -0.61
CA SER A 95 -7.47 -8.25 0.76
C SER A 95 -6.46 -7.41 1.53
N TYR A 96 -6.95 -6.49 2.34
CA TYR A 96 -6.13 -5.73 3.28
C TYR A 96 -6.86 -5.56 4.61
N LEU A 97 -6.20 -6.01 5.67
CA LEU A 97 -6.61 -5.82 7.05
C LEU A 97 -5.89 -4.59 7.60
N VAL A 98 -6.61 -3.68 8.22
CA VAL A 98 -6.08 -2.44 8.81
C VAL A 98 -6.44 -2.33 10.28
N ASN A 99 -5.60 -1.65 11.06
CA ASN A 99 -5.76 -1.48 12.50
C ASN A 99 -6.45 -0.16 12.90
N ASP A 100 -7.22 0.41 11.99
CA ASP A 100 -8.14 1.52 12.26
C ASP A 100 -9.37 1.42 11.34
N TYR A 101 -10.38 2.25 11.58
CA TYR A 101 -11.55 2.34 10.72
C TYR A 101 -11.35 3.48 9.71
N TRP A 102 -11.71 3.19 8.45
CA TRP A 102 -11.76 4.25 7.45
C TRP A 102 -12.78 5.32 7.87
N ALA A 103 -12.32 6.56 7.90
CA ALA A 103 -13.14 7.72 8.17
C ALA A 103 -12.71 8.88 7.25
N LEU A 104 -13.68 9.67 6.79
CA LEU A 104 -13.39 10.77 5.87
C LEU A 104 -12.46 11.82 6.49
N GLU A 105 -12.53 12.00 7.79
CA GLU A 105 -11.73 12.91 8.59
C GLU A 105 -10.24 12.55 8.59
N LEU A 106 -9.91 11.29 8.32
CA LEU A 106 -8.51 10.82 8.26
C LEU A 106 -7.86 11.08 6.89
N LYS A 107 -8.65 11.43 5.87
CA LYS A 107 -8.14 11.67 4.52
C LYS A 107 -7.03 12.72 4.44
N PRO A 108 -7.02 13.81 5.22
CA PRO A 108 -5.90 14.76 5.26
C PRO A 108 -4.58 14.18 5.79
N LYS A 109 -4.62 13.05 6.50
CA LYS A 109 -3.44 12.34 7.00
C LYS A 109 -2.82 11.38 5.96
N TYR A 110 -3.44 11.23 4.78
CA TYR A 110 -2.91 10.39 3.71
C TYR A 110 -1.76 11.12 3.00
N ALA A 111 -0.78 10.35 2.58
CA ALA A 111 0.24 10.81 1.64
C ALA A 111 0.19 9.95 0.36
N PHE A 112 0.56 10.56 -0.74
CA PHE A 112 0.50 9.95 -2.06
C PHE A 112 1.80 10.20 -2.80
N VAL A 113 2.21 9.26 -3.64
CA VAL A 113 3.31 9.46 -4.58
C VAL A 113 2.95 8.84 -5.93
N ASN A 114 3.38 9.46 -7.00
CA ASN A 114 3.06 9.03 -8.35
C ASN A 114 3.71 7.68 -8.67
N TYR A 115 2.90 6.73 -9.09
CA TYR A 115 3.34 5.36 -9.44
C TYR A 115 4.34 5.34 -10.60
N ALA A 116 4.33 6.35 -11.47
CA ALA A 116 5.19 6.47 -12.65
C ALA A 116 6.38 7.41 -12.43
N ASP A 117 6.67 7.82 -11.18
CA ASP A 117 7.83 8.66 -10.87
C ASP A 117 9.14 7.92 -11.20
N PRO A 118 9.93 8.42 -12.14
CA PRO A 118 11.17 7.74 -12.57
C PRO A 118 12.22 7.66 -11.45
N SER A 119 12.17 8.53 -10.45
CA SER A 119 13.12 8.51 -9.32
C SER A 119 12.92 7.32 -8.39
N LEU A 120 11.74 6.68 -8.41
CA LEU A 120 11.43 5.52 -7.58
C LEU A 120 12.02 4.21 -8.11
N ASN A 121 12.42 4.16 -9.39
CA ASN A 121 12.90 2.94 -10.06
C ASN A 121 11.93 1.75 -9.93
N ILE A 122 10.64 2.01 -9.85
CA ILE A 122 9.59 0.99 -9.84
C ILE A 122 9.35 0.52 -11.28
N THR A 123 9.38 -0.78 -11.51
CA THR A 123 9.10 -1.38 -12.81
C THR A 123 7.73 -2.03 -12.77
N TRP A 124 6.79 -1.50 -13.53
CA TRP A 124 5.47 -2.09 -13.75
C TRP A 124 5.45 -2.91 -15.03
N GLU A 125 4.59 -3.94 -15.09
CA GLU A 125 4.37 -4.66 -16.33
C GLU A 125 3.46 -3.87 -17.25
N ASN A 126 3.88 -3.66 -18.48
CA ASN A 126 3.08 -3.10 -19.58
C ASN A 126 2.23 -1.86 -19.18
N LEU A 127 2.90 -0.79 -18.74
CA LEU A 127 2.23 0.45 -18.31
C LEU A 127 1.29 1.05 -19.36
N THR A 128 1.51 0.77 -20.65
CA THR A 128 0.66 1.28 -21.73
C THR A 128 -0.75 0.68 -21.72
N GLU A 129 -0.89 -0.52 -21.15
CA GLU A 129 -2.18 -1.20 -20.98
C GLU A 129 -2.74 -1.06 -19.57
N ALA A 130 -2.01 -0.41 -18.66
CA ALA A 130 -2.44 -0.27 -17.27
C ALA A 130 -3.68 0.61 -17.14
N GLU A 131 -4.68 0.09 -16.45
CA GLU A 131 -5.88 0.84 -16.07
C GLU A 131 -5.64 1.54 -14.73
N VAL A 132 -5.45 2.85 -14.79
CA VAL A 132 -5.14 3.69 -13.62
C VAL A 132 -6.22 4.75 -13.45
N SER A 133 -6.64 5.00 -12.20
CA SER A 133 -7.60 6.06 -11.92
C SER A 133 -7.03 7.44 -12.24
N GLU A 134 -7.90 8.39 -12.60
CA GLU A 134 -7.48 9.78 -12.85
C GLU A 134 -6.89 10.45 -11.59
N ALA A 135 -7.28 10.01 -10.41
CA ALA A 135 -6.71 10.48 -9.16
C ALA A 135 -5.25 9.99 -9.01
N ASP A 136 -5.01 8.70 -9.23
CA ASP A 136 -3.66 8.11 -9.09
C ASP A 136 -2.66 8.68 -10.10
N LYS A 137 -3.12 9.00 -11.31
CA LYS A 137 -2.30 9.67 -12.33
C LYS A 137 -1.81 11.06 -11.93
N LYS A 138 -2.52 11.73 -11.02
CA LYS A 138 -2.26 13.11 -10.59
C LYS A 138 -1.49 13.22 -9.27
N HIS A 139 -1.10 12.11 -8.67
CA HIS A 139 -0.29 12.14 -7.46
C HIS A 139 1.05 12.85 -7.68
N PRO A 140 1.60 13.51 -6.64
CA PRO A 140 2.85 14.25 -6.73
C PRO A 140 4.04 13.31 -6.99
N LEU A 141 5.10 13.83 -7.60
CA LEU A 141 6.38 13.15 -7.66
C LEU A 141 7.03 13.15 -6.27
N LEU A 142 7.92 12.20 -6.00
CA LEU A 142 8.58 12.04 -4.70
C LEU A 142 9.22 13.35 -4.19
N LYS A 143 9.84 14.11 -5.06
CA LYS A 143 10.47 15.41 -4.74
C LYS A 143 9.49 16.45 -4.18
N ASP A 144 8.22 16.31 -4.47
CA ASP A 144 7.14 17.22 -4.06
C ASP A 144 6.33 16.66 -2.87
N VAL A 145 6.63 15.43 -2.43
CA VAL A 145 5.97 14.78 -1.29
C VAL A 145 6.61 15.27 0.00
N LYS A 146 5.77 15.72 0.94
CA LYS A 146 6.24 15.99 2.31
C LYS A 146 6.36 14.67 3.06
N PRO A 147 7.49 14.41 3.75
CA PRO A 147 7.62 13.25 4.61
C PRO A 147 6.50 13.17 5.65
N VAL A 148 6.03 11.95 5.90
CA VAL A 148 4.99 11.68 6.90
C VAL A 148 5.64 11.60 8.27
N THR A 149 5.10 12.36 9.23
CA THR A 149 5.48 12.30 10.63
C THR A 149 4.29 11.82 11.47
N PHE A 150 4.56 11.04 12.50
CA PHE A 150 3.57 10.61 13.48
C PHE A 150 3.93 11.18 14.84
N GLU A 151 2.95 11.66 15.59
CA GLU A 151 3.17 12.04 16.97
C GLU A 151 3.54 10.80 17.80
N LYS A 152 4.37 10.97 18.84
CA LYS A 152 4.85 9.85 19.66
C LYS A 152 3.73 9.03 20.32
N GLU A 153 2.52 9.58 20.42
CA GLU A 153 1.34 8.88 20.92
C GLU A 153 0.70 7.95 19.86
N GLU A 154 0.93 8.22 18.58
CA GLU A 154 0.42 7.39 17.47
C GLU A 154 1.32 6.17 17.18
N LEU A 155 2.46 6.07 17.86
CA LEU A 155 3.45 4.99 17.68
C LEU A 155 3.43 3.93 18.79
N LYS A 156 2.50 4.02 19.73
CA LYS A 156 2.39 3.08 20.87
C LYS A 156 1.49 1.91 20.57
#